data_55f9d0d0b20ce38986b4f64ab6c774ff
#
_entry.id   55f9d0d0b20ce38986b4f64ab6c774ff
#
_cell.length_a   1.000
_cell.length_b   1.000
_cell.length_c   1.000
_cell.angle_alpha   90.00
_cell.angle_beta   90.00
_cell.angle_gamma   90.00
#
_symmetry.space_group_name_H-M   'P 1'
#
loop_
_entity.id
_entity.type
_entity.pdbx_description
1 polymer ?
#
loop_
_entity_poly.entity_id
_entity_poly.type
_entity_poly.pdbx_seq_one_letter_code
_entity_poly.pdbx_strand_id
1 'polypeptide(L)'
;MVALQRRFDPNFTRVKKAIGNGEIGETVTIKLCSRDPAPPPFEYVKGGGGIFKDMAVHDLDMARFLMESEPVEILALGSCQIDPAIKVLEGPEAFDTATIVMKFANGKDATIDVCRQAPYGYDQRAEVLGKKAMIQTDNTYPNTAKIFTADYTGNADMPFDFFMSRYKEAYVQETLAFVDALVNDKPSPCSGEDGLVALVMAIAAGKSAEEKRWVAFKELAPDLCAGLGPGVAASLIGPKGELKFDVLTNPDTGIIAAKSAKTTPALLFDRIAGALWVPPSRPDLKKALRK
;
A
#
# COMPACT_ATOMS: atom_id res chain seq x y z
N MET A 1 12.53 6.45 -4.59
CA MET A 1 11.82 5.26 -4.09
C MET A 1 10.56 5.72 -3.36
N VAL A 2 9.45 5.01 -3.48
CA VAL A 2 8.25 5.21 -2.66
C VAL A 2 8.35 4.33 -1.41
N ALA A 3 7.90 4.86 -0.27
CA ALA A 3 7.98 4.16 1.01
C ALA A 3 6.72 3.30 1.26
N LEU A 4 6.63 2.15 0.58
CA LEU A 4 5.65 1.11 0.83
C LEU A 4 6.33 0.01 1.67
N GLN A 5 6.59 0.33 2.93
CA GLN A 5 7.44 -0.41 3.87
C GLN A 5 7.04 -1.89 4.04
N ARG A 6 5.77 -2.24 3.83
CA ARG A 6 5.31 -3.63 4.00
C ARG A 6 5.99 -4.59 3.03
N ARG A 7 6.45 -4.14 1.86
CA ARG A 7 7.23 -4.96 0.91
C ARG A 7 8.55 -5.44 1.50
N PHE A 8 9.07 -4.74 2.51
CA PHE A 8 10.35 -5.00 3.18
C PHE A 8 10.17 -5.67 4.55
N ASP A 9 8.95 -5.90 4.99
CA ASP A 9 8.64 -6.60 6.23
C ASP A 9 9.05 -8.09 6.13
N PRO A 10 9.74 -8.66 7.14
CA PRO A 10 10.20 -10.04 7.09
C PRO A 10 9.08 -11.06 6.81
N ASN A 11 7.88 -10.87 7.36
CA ASN A 11 6.75 -11.76 7.17
C ASN A 11 6.26 -11.73 5.72
N PHE A 12 5.96 -10.53 5.18
CA PHE A 12 5.50 -10.39 3.80
C PHE A 12 6.59 -10.75 2.78
N THR A 13 7.86 -10.46 3.09
CA THR A 13 9.01 -10.92 2.28
C THR A 13 9.09 -12.45 2.24
N ARG A 14 8.80 -13.14 3.37
CA ARG A 14 8.75 -14.61 3.40
C ARG A 14 7.63 -15.17 2.52
N VAL A 15 6.45 -14.53 2.54
CA VAL A 15 5.34 -14.90 1.64
C VAL A 15 5.75 -14.72 0.18
N LYS A 16 6.34 -13.57 -0.17
CA LYS A 16 6.81 -13.27 -1.53
C LYS A 16 7.85 -14.29 -2.02
N LYS A 17 8.79 -14.67 -1.15
CA LYS A 17 9.78 -15.71 -1.46
C LYS A 17 9.14 -17.09 -1.67
N ALA A 18 8.14 -17.46 -0.89
CA ALA A 18 7.44 -18.74 -1.07
C ALA A 18 6.72 -18.82 -2.41
N ILE A 19 6.10 -17.71 -2.85
CA ILE A 19 5.50 -17.60 -4.18
C ILE A 19 6.57 -17.75 -5.27
N GLY A 20 7.61 -16.92 -5.21
CA GLY A 20 8.69 -16.92 -6.23
C GLY A 20 9.47 -18.23 -6.32
N ASN A 21 9.63 -18.94 -5.20
CA ASN A 21 10.27 -20.26 -5.17
C ASN A 21 9.34 -21.42 -5.58
N GLY A 22 8.04 -21.14 -5.84
CA GLY A 22 7.06 -22.17 -6.19
C GLY A 22 6.70 -23.12 -5.05
N GLU A 23 6.98 -22.75 -3.79
CA GLU A 23 6.69 -23.59 -2.60
C GLU A 23 5.19 -23.88 -2.46
N ILE A 24 4.34 -22.91 -2.79
CA ILE A 24 2.88 -23.06 -2.76
C ILE A 24 2.27 -23.48 -4.11
N GLY A 25 3.10 -23.61 -5.14
CA GLY A 25 2.64 -23.77 -6.51
C GLY A 25 2.10 -22.46 -7.09
N GLU A 26 1.31 -22.55 -8.14
CA GLU A 26 0.64 -21.39 -8.72
C GLU A 26 -0.34 -20.75 -7.71
N THR A 27 -0.25 -19.44 -7.48
CA THR A 27 -1.17 -18.69 -6.63
C THR A 27 -2.61 -18.81 -7.17
N VAL A 28 -3.57 -19.05 -6.29
CA VAL A 28 -5.00 -19.13 -6.61
C VAL A 28 -5.71 -17.86 -6.18
N THR A 29 -5.62 -17.50 -4.90
CA THR A 29 -6.23 -16.29 -4.33
C THR A 29 -5.41 -15.75 -3.18
N ILE A 30 -5.62 -14.47 -2.85
CA ILE A 30 -4.96 -13.77 -1.74
C ILE A 30 -6.01 -13.16 -0.83
N LYS A 31 -5.79 -13.25 0.48
CA LYS A 31 -6.57 -12.53 1.50
C LYS A 31 -5.63 -11.68 2.34
N LEU A 32 -6.00 -10.43 2.53
CA LEU A 32 -5.28 -9.48 3.40
C LEU A 32 -6.24 -8.95 4.47
N CYS A 33 -5.69 -8.75 5.66
CA CYS A 33 -6.40 -8.15 6.77
C CYS A 33 -5.51 -7.05 7.36
N SER A 34 -6.09 -5.85 7.52
CA SER A 34 -5.40 -4.71 8.09
C SER A 34 -6.37 -3.96 9.02
N ARG A 35 -6.07 -3.95 10.33
CA ARG A 35 -6.91 -3.28 11.30
C ARG A 35 -6.08 -2.48 12.28
N ASP A 36 -6.44 -1.23 12.46
CA ASP A 36 -5.82 -0.33 13.43
C ASP A 36 -6.30 -0.67 14.85
N PRO A 37 -5.53 -0.39 15.90
CA PRO A 37 -5.96 -0.66 17.29
C PRO A 37 -7.09 0.27 17.74
N ALA A 38 -7.15 1.50 17.20
CA ALA A 38 -8.17 2.50 17.48
C ALA A 38 -8.29 3.48 16.30
N PRO A 39 -9.46 4.15 16.15
CA PRO A 39 -9.64 5.19 15.16
C PRO A 39 -8.64 6.34 15.34
N PRO A 40 -8.10 6.91 14.25
CA PRO A 40 -7.30 8.11 14.34
C PRO A 40 -8.18 9.34 14.74
N PRO A 41 -7.57 10.44 15.22
CA PRO A 41 -8.30 11.66 15.52
C PRO A 41 -9.09 12.18 14.32
N PHE A 42 -10.27 12.78 14.57
CA PHE A 42 -11.17 13.30 13.52
C PHE A 42 -10.47 14.23 12.52
N GLU A 43 -9.65 15.18 13.02
CA GLU A 43 -8.92 16.10 12.15
C GLU A 43 -7.92 15.39 11.22
N TYR A 44 -7.38 14.25 11.64
CA TYR A 44 -6.55 13.40 10.78
C TYR A 44 -7.39 12.76 9.66
N VAL A 45 -8.56 12.19 10.00
CA VAL A 45 -9.44 11.56 9.00
C VAL A 45 -9.89 12.56 7.96
N LYS A 46 -10.37 13.75 8.42
CA LYS A 46 -10.83 14.86 7.57
C LYS A 46 -9.81 15.30 6.51
N GLY A 47 -8.56 15.10 6.80
CA GLY A 47 -7.51 15.51 5.87
C GLY A 47 -6.69 14.37 5.29
N GLY A 48 -6.90 13.13 5.74
CA GLY A 48 -6.09 11.96 5.37
C GLY A 48 -6.49 11.29 4.06
N GLY A 49 -7.64 11.64 3.47
CA GLY A 49 -8.14 11.04 2.23
C GLY A 49 -8.94 9.74 2.45
N GLY A 50 -9.36 9.47 3.69
CA GLY A 50 -10.23 8.35 4.05
C GLY A 50 -9.52 7.00 4.11
N ILE A 51 -10.29 5.96 4.44
CA ILE A 51 -9.75 4.62 4.70
C ILE A 51 -9.02 4.01 3.50
N PHE A 52 -9.42 4.33 2.27
CA PHE A 52 -8.83 3.73 1.07
C PHE A 52 -7.44 4.30 0.75
N LYS A 53 -7.25 5.63 0.82
CA LYS A 53 -5.98 6.28 0.46
C LYS A 53 -4.96 6.28 1.59
N ASP A 54 -5.44 6.30 2.83
CA ASP A 54 -4.57 6.38 4.01
C ASP A 54 -4.19 5.00 4.56
N MET A 55 -5.13 4.06 4.59
CA MET A 55 -4.93 2.74 5.18
C MET A 55 -4.84 1.63 4.14
N ALA A 56 -5.90 1.42 3.35
CA ALA A 56 -5.99 0.31 2.40
C ALA A 56 -4.96 0.40 1.26
N VAL A 57 -4.39 1.57 0.97
CA VAL A 57 -3.36 1.75 -0.05
C VAL A 57 -2.18 0.79 0.14
N HIS A 58 -1.82 0.48 1.38
CA HIS A 58 -0.76 -0.48 1.71
C HIS A 58 -1.15 -1.92 1.40
N ASP A 59 -2.43 -2.28 1.59
CA ASP A 59 -2.94 -3.62 1.31
C ASP A 59 -3.18 -3.80 -0.20
N LEU A 60 -3.65 -2.75 -0.87
CA LEU A 60 -3.79 -2.73 -2.32
C LEU A 60 -2.44 -2.95 -3.02
N ASP A 61 -1.41 -2.24 -2.57
CA ASP A 61 -0.04 -2.47 -3.04
C ASP A 61 0.44 -3.89 -2.74
N MET A 62 0.20 -4.39 -1.53
CA MET A 62 0.60 -5.74 -1.13
C MET A 62 -0.11 -6.80 -1.96
N ALA A 63 -1.40 -6.64 -2.26
CA ALA A 63 -2.13 -7.56 -3.14
C ALA A 63 -1.50 -7.63 -4.53
N ARG A 64 -1.17 -6.48 -5.13
CA ARG A 64 -0.46 -6.41 -6.43
C ARG A 64 0.93 -7.04 -6.35
N PHE A 65 1.70 -6.71 -5.31
CA PHE A 65 3.06 -7.22 -5.08
C PHE A 65 3.11 -8.75 -4.95
N LEU A 66 2.16 -9.34 -4.20
CA LEU A 66 2.09 -10.79 -4.01
C LEU A 66 1.46 -11.52 -5.20
N MET A 67 0.49 -10.92 -5.88
CA MET A 67 -0.18 -11.52 -7.04
C MET A 67 0.72 -11.58 -8.28
N GLU A 68 1.75 -10.73 -8.37
CA GLU A 68 2.64 -10.60 -9.54
C GLU A 68 1.85 -10.34 -10.84
N SER A 69 0.76 -9.59 -10.73
CA SER A 69 -0.13 -9.27 -11.85
C SER A 69 -0.76 -7.92 -11.63
N GLU A 70 -1.11 -7.25 -12.72
CA GLU A 70 -1.75 -5.94 -12.64
C GLU A 70 -3.26 -6.09 -12.35
N PRO A 71 -3.83 -5.22 -11.50
CA PRO A 71 -5.25 -5.21 -11.21
C PRO A 71 -6.04 -4.69 -12.42
N VAL A 72 -7.24 -5.24 -12.67
CA VAL A 72 -8.11 -4.83 -13.78
C VAL A 72 -9.41 -4.19 -13.34
N GLU A 73 -10.00 -4.67 -12.25
CA GLU A 73 -11.21 -4.09 -11.67
C GLU A 73 -11.30 -4.34 -10.16
N ILE A 74 -12.04 -3.49 -9.48
CA ILE A 74 -12.20 -3.50 -8.03
C ILE A 74 -13.66 -3.30 -7.63
N LEU A 75 -14.10 -4.01 -6.59
CA LEU A 75 -15.34 -3.78 -5.88
C LEU A 75 -15.01 -3.49 -4.42
N ALA A 76 -15.57 -2.42 -3.87
CA ALA A 76 -15.42 -2.09 -2.46
C ALA A 76 -16.75 -1.79 -1.80
N LEU A 77 -16.89 -2.25 -0.57
CA LEU A 77 -17.97 -1.89 0.34
C LEU A 77 -17.36 -1.09 1.48
N GLY A 78 -17.86 0.13 1.70
CA GLY A 78 -17.44 1.00 2.79
C GLY A 78 -18.59 1.25 3.76
N SER A 79 -18.29 1.37 5.03
CA SER A 79 -19.25 1.72 6.07
C SER A 79 -18.60 2.46 7.23
N CYS A 80 -19.41 3.17 8.01
CA CYS A 80 -19.00 3.81 9.27
C CYS A 80 -19.64 3.05 10.42
N GLN A 81 -18.87 2.20 11.07
CA GLN A 81 -19.34 1.31 12.14
C GLN A 81 -18.71 1.64 13.49
N ILE A 82 -17.57 2.33 13.50
CA ILE A 82 -16.72 2.50 14.68
C ILE A 82 -16.83 3.93 15.23
N ASP A 83 -16.50 4.93 14.40
CA ASP A 83 -16.49 6.34 14.82
C ASP A 83 -17.61 7.13 14.16
N PRO A 84 -18.74 7.37 14.86
CA PRO A 84 -19.86 8.12 14.30
C PRO A 84 -19.52 9.59 13.98
N ALA A 85 -18.43 10.14 14.54
CA ALA A 85 -18.04 11.53 14.28
C ALA A 85 -17.67 11.77 12.83
N ILE A 86 -17.12 10.76 12.13
CA ILE A 86 -16.73 10.90 10.72
C ILE A 86 -17.91 10.89 9.74
N LYS A 87 -19.13 10.59 10.19
CA LYS A 87 -20.33 10.60 9.33
C LYS A 87 -20.67 11.97 8.74
N VAL A 88 -20.09 13.03 9.30
CA VAL A 88 -20.26 14.41 8.76
C VAL A 88 -19.36 14.66 7.54
N LEU A 89 -18.40 13.76 7.28
CA LEU A 89 -17.57 13.83 6.09
C LEU A 89 -18.32 13.22 4.88
N GLU A 90 -17.88 13.57 3.70
CA GLU A 90 -18.50 13.11 2.47
C GLU A 90 -17.67 11.98 1.83
N GLY A 91 -18.37 11.13 1.08
CA GLY A 91 -17.76 10.08 0.29
C GLY A 91 -16.92 9.08 1.10
N PRO A 92 -15.79 8.62 0.52
CA PRO A 92 -14.95 7.60 1.14
C PRO A 92 -14.28 8.02 2.46
N GLU A 93 -14.26 9.31 2.77
CA GLU A 93 -13.71 9.83 4.04
C GLU A 93 -14.63 9.52 5.23
N ALA A 94 -15.92 9.28 4.98
CA ALA A 94 -16.89 8.89 5.99
C ALA A 94 -16.84 7.39 6.38
N PHE A 95 -15.91 6.61 5.83
CA PHE A 95 -15.80 5.17 6.11
C PHE A 95 -14.65 4.89 7.08
N ASP A 96 -14.92 4.01 8.04
CA ASP A 96 -13.94 3.45 8.99
C ASP A 96 -13.76 1.93 8.85
N THR A 97 -14.60 1.30 8.05
CA THR A 97 -14.58 -0.14 7.78
C THR A 97 -14.82 -0.36 6.29
N ALA A 98 -14.02 -1.24 5.67
CA ALA A 98 -14.21 -1.59 4.27
C ALA A 98 -13.81 -3.03 3.97
N THR A 99 -14.53 -3.64 3.02
CA THR A 99 -14.17 -4.90 2.38
C THR A 99 -13.96 -4.65 0.89
N ILE A 100 -12.86 -5.15 0.36
CA ILE A 100 -12.44 -4.91 -1.03
C ILE A 100 -12.23 -6.25 -1.72
N VAL A 101 -12.70 -6.37 -2.95
CA VAL A 101 -12.43 -7.49 -3.86
C VAL A 101 -11.77 -6.94 -5.10
N MET A 102 -10.69 -7.58 -5.54
CA MET A 102 -9.92 -7.17 -6.72
C MET A 102 -9.80 -8.32 -7.70
N LYS A 103 -9.88 -8.01 -8.98
CA LYS A 103 -9.52 -8.93 -10.07
C LYS A 103 -8.24 -8.49 -10.75
N PHE A 104 -7.45 -9.45 -11.17
CA PHE A 104 -6.15 -9.25 -11.80
C PHE A 104 -6.14 -9.74 -13.25
N ALA A 105 -5.21 -9.23 -14.05
CA ALA A 105 -5.08 -9.55 -15.47
C ALA A 105 -4.79 -11.05 -15.72
N ASN A 106 -4.21 -11.75 -14.74
CA ASN A 106 -4.01 -13.20 -14.79
C ASN A 106 -5.26 -14.04 -14.47
N GLY A 107 -6.44 -13.39 -14.33
CA GLY A 107 -7.73 -14.02 -14.04
C GLY A 107 -7.96 -14.40 -12.58
N LYS A 108 -7.05 -14.04 -11.68
CA LYS A 108 -7.13 -14.34 -10.24
C LYS A 108 -7.72 -13.18 -9.45
N ASP A 109 -8.01 -13.44 -8.19
CA ASP A 109 -8.62 -12.48 -7.29
C ASP A 109 -7.85 -12.29 -5.97
N ALA A 110 -8.13 -11.18 -5.30
CA ALA A 110 -7.73 -10.92 -3.92
C ALA A 110 -8.86 -10.26 -3.16
N THR A 111 -8.89 -10.51 -1.83
CA THR A 111 -9.81 -9.86 -0.90
C THR A 111 -9.02 -9.14 0.19
N ILE A 112 -9.52 -7.98 0.61
CA ILE A 112 -8.91 -7.15 1.64
C ILE A 112 -9.99 -6.74 2.63
N ASP A 113 -9.73 -6.94 3.92
CA ASP A 113 -10.55 -6.47 5.04
C ASP A 113 -9.77 -5.37 5.78
N VAL A 114 -10.33 -4.17 5.85
CA VAL A 114 -9.73 -3.04 6.57
C VAL A 114 -10.71 -2.42 7.56
N CYS A 115 -10.22 -2.12 8.76
CA CYS A 115 -11.02 -1.50 9.82
C CYS A 115 -10.16 -0.59 10.69
N ARG A 116 -10.71 0.55 11.08
CA ARG A 116 -10.04 1.53 11.95
C ARG A 116 -10.03 1.13 13.43
N GLN A 117 -10.51 -0.08 13.76
CA GLN A 117 -10.47 -0.58 15.14
C GLN A 117 -10.34 -2.09 15.21
N ALA A 118 -9.38 -2.55 16.01
CA ALA A 118 -9.21 -3.91 16.48
C ALA A 118 -8.85 -3.86 17.98
N PRO A 119 -9.80 -4.13 18.90
CA PRO A 119 -9.54 -4.01 20.34
C PRO A 119 -8.42 -4.90 20.87
N TYR A 120 -8.05 -5.93 20.10
CA TYR A 120 -6.97 -6.87 20.41
C TYR A 120 -5.59 -6.45 19.87
N GLY A 121 -5.43 -5.24 19.31
CA GLY A 121 -4.16 -4.71 18.85
C GLY A 121 -4.08 -4.48 17.35
N TYR A 122 -2.88 -4.14 16.86
CA TYR A 122 -2.61 -3.83 15.46
C TYR A 122 -2.57 -5.13 14.63
N ASP A 123 -3.62 -5.38 13.85
CA ASP A 123 -3.83 -6.63 13.11
C ASP A 123 -3.43 -6.50 11.64
N GLN A 124 -2.37 -7.22 11.22
CA GLN A 124 -1.76 -7.10 9.89
C GLN A 124 -1.39 -8.50 9.38
N ARG A 125 -2.27 -9.10 8.58
CA ARG A 125 -2.12 -10.50 8.14
C ARG A 125 -2.29 -10.67 6.64
N ALA A 126 -1.64 -11.70 6.10
CA ALA A 126 -1.81 -12.16 4.73
C ALA A 126 -1.98 -13.68 4.68
N GLU A 127 -2.85 -14.15 3.81
CA GLU A 127 -3.02 -15.55 3.44
C GLU A 127 -2.94 -15.66 1.92
N VAL A 128 -2.10 -16.56 1.43
CA VAL A 128 -1.98 -16.85 -0.01
C VAL A 128 -2.21 -18.34 -0.22
N LEU A 129 -3.31 -18.69 -0.88
CA LEU A 129 -3.61 -20.05 -1.31
C LEU A 129 -2.99 -20.31 -2.68
N GLY A 130 -2.19 -21.32 -2.78
CA GLY A 130 -1.66 -21.87 -4.03
C GLY A 130 -2.20 -23.26 -4.33
N LYS A 131 -1.91 -23.77 -5.54
CA LYS A 131 -2.38 -25.11 -5.97
C LYS A 131 -1.73 -26.27 -5.20
N LYS A 132 -0.56 -26.05 -4.56
CA LYS A 132 0.15 -27.08 -3.80
C LYS A 132 0.08 -26.91 -2.30
N ALA A 133 0.02 -25.67 -1.83
CA ALA A 133 0.02 -25.34 -0.40
C ALA A 133 -0.54 -23.94 -0.17
N MET A 134 -0.74 -23.60 1.08
CA MET A 134 -1.11 -22.26 1.53
C MET A 134 -0.01 -21.73 2.44
N ILE A 135 0.29 -20.42 2.34
CA ILE A 135 1.13 -19.70 3.29
C ILE A 135 0.34 -18.54 3.90
N GLN A 136 0.49 -18.35 5.20
CA GLN A 136 -0.11 -17.24 5.91
C GLN A 136 0.89 -16.58 6.86
N THR A 137 0.66 -15.32 7.16
CA THR A 137 1.34 -14.59 8.25
C THR A 137 0.35 -14.37 9.38
N ASP A 138 0.86 -14.46 10.61
CA ASP A 138 0.15 -14.02 11.81
C ASP A 138 0.65 -12.64 12.28
N ASN A 139 -0.06 -12.08 13.27
CA ASN A 139 0.39 -10.88 13.94
C ASN A 139 1.71 -11.12 14.66
N THR A 140 2.50 -10.06 14.75
CA THR A 140 3.79 -10.09 15.45
C THR A 140 3.59 -9.60 16.87
N TYR A 141 4.14 -10.35 17.82
CA TYR A 141 4.03 -10.11 19.25
C TYR A 141 5.37 -9.62 19.81
N PRO A 142 5.36 -8.82 20.92
CA PRO A 142 6.58 -8.39 21.59
C PRO A 142 7.40 -9.54 22.15
N ASN A 143 6.75 -10.64 22.49
CA ASN A 143 7.36 -11.86 23.03
C ASN A 143 6.49 -13.09 22.70
N THR A 144 6.96 -14.28 23.07
CA THR A 144 6.29 -15.56 22.86
C THR A 144 5.75 -16.19 24.16
N ALA A 145 5.78 -15.43 25.28
CA ALA A 145 5.30 -15.92 26.56
C ALA A 145 3.79 -16.19 26.53
N LYS A 146 3.39 -17.28 27.18
CA LYS A 146 1.98 -17.66 27.34
C LYS A 146 1.73 -18.10 28.78
N ILE A 147 0.57 -17.74 29.32
CA ILE A 147 0.14 -18.11 30.66
C ILE A 147 -0.80 -19.31 30.55
N PHE A 148 -0.56 -20.32 31.37
CA PHE A 148 -1.40 -21.50 31.51
C PHE A 148 -1.82 -21.60 32.98
N THR A 149 -3.13 -21.61 33.22
CA THR A 149 -3.73 -21.70 34.56
C THR A 149 -4.71 -22.85 34.62
N ALA A 150 -5.38 -23.02 35.77
CA ALA A 150 -6.47 -23.99 35.90
C ALA A 150 -7.71 -23.59 35.09
N ASP A 151 -7.89 -22.29 34.81
CA ASP A 151 -9.08 -21.73 34.18
C ASP A 151 -8.94 -21.52 32.67
N TYR A 152 -7.72 -21.28 32.19
CA TYR A 152 -7.42 -21.05 30.76
C TYR A 152 -5.99 -21.45 30.40
N THR A 153 -5.78 -21.72 29.10
CA THR A 153 -4.49 -22.08 28.54
C THR A 153 -4.12 -21.19 27.36
N GLY A 154 -2.82 -20.86 27.24
CA GLY A 154 -2.27 -20.18 26.08
C GLY A 154 -2.58 -18.68 25.99
N ASN A 155 -2.94 -18.02 27.10
CA ASN A 155 -3.12 -16.58 27.11
C ASN A 155 -1.78 -15.89 26.87
N ALA A 156 -1.71 -15.07 25.82
CA ALA A 156 -0.53 -14.34 25.37
C ALA A 156 -0.72 -12.84 25.55
N ASP A 157 0.38 -12.10 25.53
CA ASP A 157 0.32 -10.63 25.44
C ASP A 157 -0.33 -10.18 24.13
N MET A 158 -0.74 -8.92 24.10
CA MET A 158 -1.28 -8.29 22.89
C MET A 158 -0.22 -8.22 21.79
N PRO A 159 -0.58 -8.28 20.49
CA PRO A 159 0.36 -7.99 19.43
C PRO A 159 0.89 -6.56 19.55
N PHE A 160 1.93 -6.21 18.77
CA PHE A 160 2.42 -4.84 18.73
C PHE A 160 1.29 -3.84 18.59
N ASP A 161 1.41 -2.72 19.29
CA ASP A 161 0.35 -1.72 19.47
C ASP A 161 0.08 -0.88 18.23
N PHE A 162 1.13 -0.60 17.40
CA PHE A 162 0.96 0.26 16.23
C PHE A 162 2.06 0.05 15.18
N PHE A 163 1.96 0.74 14.04
CA PHE A 163 2.86 0.55 12.90
C PHE A 163 4.33 0.83 13.22
N MET A 164 4.61 1.79 14.11
CA MET A 164 5.98 2.16 14.47
C MET A 164 6.73 1.02 15.15
N SER A 165 6.06 0.32 16.06
CA SER A 165 6.62 -0.85 16.75
C SER A 165 6.59 -2.09 15.85
N ARG A 166 5.48 -2.31 15.12
CA ARG A 166 5.27 -3.48 14.25
C ARG A 166 6.22 -3.53 13.06
N TYR A 167 6.48 -2.38 12.43
CA TYR A 167 7.25 -2.30 11.18
C TYR A 167 8.66 -1.74 11.34
N LYS A 168 9.20 -1.72 12.57
CA LYS A 168 10.57 -1.21 12.84
C LYS A 168 11.60 -1.84 11.90
N GLU A 169 11.59 -3.17 11.77
CA GLU A 169 12.51 -3.89 10.89
C GLU A 169 12.25 -3.57 9.41
N ALA A 170 10.99 -3.44 9.00
CA ALA A 170 10.64 -3.10 7.63
C ALA A 170 11.23 -1.75 7.20
N TYR A 171 11.16 -0.72 8.05
CA TYR A 171 11.77 0.59 7.77
C TYR A 171 13.30 0.52 7.65
N VAL A 172 13.95 -0.31 8.46
CA VAL A 172 15.40 -0.56 8.36
C VAL A 172 15.72 -1.22 7.02
N GLN A 173 15.04 -2.30 6.68
CA GLN A 173 15.27 -3.05 5.44
C GLN A 173 14.94 -2.21 4.19
N GLU A 174 13.90 -1.40 4.23
CA GLU A 174 13.53 -0.44 3.18
C GLU A 174 14.67 0.56 2.93
N THR A 175 15.21 1.14 4.02
CA THR A 175 16.33 2.09 3.93
C THR A 175 17.57 1.42 3.37
N LEU A 176 17.91 0.21 3.84
CA LEU A 176 19.06 -0.55 3.34
C LEU A 176 18.92 -0.91 1.85
N ALA A 177 17.72 -1.32 1.42
CA ALA A 177 17.45 -1.63 0.01
C ALA A 177 17.56 -0.38 -0.88
N PHE A 178 17.13 0.78 -0.38
CA PHE A 178 17.31 2.05 -1.10
C PHE A 178 18.78 2.43 -1.23
N VAL A 179 19.55 2.34 -0.15
CA VAL A 179 20.99 2.61 -0.18
C VAL A 179 21.71 1.64 -1.12
N ASP A 180 21.39 0.34 -1.07
CA ASP A 180 21.97 -0.66 -1.99
C ASP A 180 21.66 -0.33 -3.46
N ALA A 181 20.43 0.09 -3.76
CA ALA A 181 20.06 0.50 -5.11
C ALA A 181 20.87 1.71 -5.60
N LEU A 182 21.09 2.72 -4.72
CA LEU A 182 21.89 3.90 -5.05
C LEU A 182 23.38 3.57 -5.26
N VAL A 183 23.95 2.77 -4.35
CA VAL A 183 25.38 2.43 -4.40
C VAL A 183 25.73 1.58 -5.62
N ASN A 184 24.86 0.63 -5.94
CA ASN A 184 25.08 -0.36 -7.00
C ASN A 184 24.38 -0.03 -8.32
N ASP A 185 23.83 1.19 -8.44
CA ASP A 185 23.13 1.68 -9.64
C ASP A 185 22.00 0.74 -10.13
N LYS A 186 21.28 0.13 -9.16
CA LYS A 186 20.14 -0.76 -9.40
C LYS A 186 18.84 0.03 -9.53
N PRO A 187 17.83 -0.52 -10.21
CA PRO A 187 16.47 0.05 -10.18
C PRO A 187 15.95 0.21 -8.75
N SER A 188 15.09 1.21 -8.55
CA SER A 188 14.42 1.41 -7.26
C SER A 188 13.62 0.17 -6.87
N PRO A 189 13.78 -0.37 -5.63
CA PRO A 189 13.07 -1.56 -5.18
C PRO A 189 11.56 -1.33 -5.00
N CYS A 190 11.13 -0.07 -4.89
CA CYS A 190 9.75 0.37 -4.95
C CYS A 190 9.70 1.69 -5.73
N SER A 191 9.17 1.65 -6.94
CA SER A 191 9.22 2.75 -7.90
C SER A 191 8.13 3.80 -7.64
N GLY A 192 8.23 4.96 -8.30
CA GLY A 192 7.14 5.94 -8.33
C GLY A 192 5.88 5.41 -9.00
N GLU A 193 6.05 4.50 -9.96
CA GLU A 193 4.95 3.79 -10.62
C GLU A 193 4.19 2.88 -9.64
N ASP A 194 4.89 2.14 -8.78
CA ASP A 194 4.24 1.33 -7.74
C ASP A 194 3.34 2.18 -6.84
N GLY A 195 3.82 3.34 -6.41
CA GLY A 195 3.04 4.29 -5.62
C GLY A 195 1.84 4.86 -6.37
N LEU A 196 2.02 5.18 -7.66
CA LEU A 196 0.93 5.68 -8.50
C LEU A 196 -0.16 4.63 -8.71
N VAL A 197 0.20 3.39 -9.02
CA VAL A 197 -0.76 2.30 -9.17
C VAL A 197 -1.50 2.04 -7.86
N ALA A 198 -0.80 2.02 -6.72
CA ALA A 198 -1.43 1.87 -5.41
C ALA A 198 -2.46 2.98 -5.13
N LEU A 199 -2.14 4.23 -5.48
CA LEU A 199 -3.06 5.36 -5.34
C LEU A 199 -4.27 5.24 -6.27
N VAL A 200 -4.08 4.86 -7.53
CA VAL A 200 -5.18 4.63 -8.48
C VAL A 200 -6.11 3.53 -7.99
N MET A 201 -5.56 2.43 -7.43
CA MET A 201 -6.35 1.39 -6.78
C MET A 201 -7.18 1.93 -5.62
N ALA A 202 -6.59 2.78 -4.76
CA ALA A 202 -7.31 3.38 -3.63
C ALA A 202 -8.44 4.33 -4.10
N ILE A 203 -8.22 5.11 -5.15
CA ILE A 203 -9.24 5.96 -5.76
C ILE A 203 -10.36 5.11 -6.36
N ALA A 204 -10.02 4.02 -7.06
CA ALA A 204 -10.99 3.09 -7.63
C ALA A 204 -11.85 2.43 -6.55
N ALA A 205 -11.23 2.02 -5.44
CA ALA A 205 -11.95 1.45 -4.30
C ALA A 205 -12.93 2.45 -3.68
N GLY A 206 -12.50 3.71 -3.49
CA GLY A 206 -13.37 4.78 -3.02
C GLY A 206 -14.57 5.00 -3.94
N LYS A 207 -14.32 5.14 -5.25
CA LYS A 207 -15.36 5.29 -6.25
C LYS A 207 -16.33 4.08 -6.26
N SER A 208 -15.79 2.87 -6.15
CA SER A 208 -16.60 1.66 -6.10
C SER A 208 -17.53 1.64 -4.89
N ALA A 209 -17.03 2.02 -3.72
CA ALA A 209 -17.83 2.06 -2.50
C ALA A 209 -18.95 3.13 -2.56
N GLU A 210 -18.69 4.28 -3.18
CA GLU A 210 -19.70 5.33 -3.40
C GLU A 210 -20.75 4.92 -4.42
N GLU A 211 -20.32 4.43 -5.58
CA GLU A 211 -21.21 4.08 -6.70
C GLU A 211 -21.82 2.66 -6.56
N LYS A 212 -21.39 1.87 -5.57
CA LYS A 212 -21.87 0.51 -5.27
C LYS A 212 -21.80 -0.44 -6.48
N ARG A 213 -20.69 -0.37 -7.21
CA ARG A 213 -20.44 -1.16 -8.42
C ARG A 213 -18.98 -1.53 -8.59
N TRP A 214 -18.71 -2.49 -9.46
CA TRP A 214 -17.36 -2.72 -9.96
C TRP A 214 -16.84 -1.48 -10.70
N VAL A 215 -15.59 -1.11 -10.43
CA VAL A 215 -14.88 -0.04 -11.14
C VAL A 215 -13.68 -0.64 -11.85
N ALA A 216 -13.66 -0.50 -13.18
CA ALA A 216 -12.52 -0.91 -13.98
C ALA A 216 -11.42 0.16 -13.91
N PHE A 217 -10.17 -0.24 -13.77
CA PHE A 217 -9.04 0.70 -13.67
C PHE A 217 -8.90 1.61 -14.88
N LYS A 218 -9.25 1.12 -16.09
CA LYS A 218 -9.28 1.91 -17.32
C LYS A 218 -10.23 3.13 -17.27
N GLU A 219 -11.18 3.15 -16.34
CA GLU A 219 -12.08 4.31 -16.17
C GLU A 219 -11.36 5.50 -15.52
N LEU A 220 -10.35 5.23 -14.68
CA LEU A 220 -9.64 6.25 -13.92
C LEU A 220 -8.33 6.68 -14.58
N ALA A 221 -7.67 5.75 -15.23
CA ALA A 221 -6.37 5.95 -15.82
C ALA A 221 -6.27 5.19 -17.17
N PRO A 222 -7.00 5.65 -18.21
CA PRO A 222 -7.01 4.97 -19.49
C PRO A 222 -5.61 4.77 -20.08
N ASP A 223 -4.73 5.75 -19.92
CA ASP A 223 -3.35 5.70 -20.40
C ASP A 223 -2.47 4.75 -19.57
N LEU A 224 -2.68 4.70 -18.24
CA LEU A 224 -2.03 3.73 -17.36
C LEU A 224 -2.42 2.30 -17.72
N CYS A 225 -3.70 2.07 -18.03
CA CYS A 225 -4.19 0.73 -18.36
C CYS A 225 -3.80 0.27 -19.76
N ALA A 226 -3.62 1.19 -20.71
CA ALA A 226 -3.10 0.87 -22.05
C ALA A 226 -1.61 0.47 -21.99
N GLY A 227 -0.91 0.87 -20.93
CA GLY A 227 0.53 0.59 -20.71
C GLY A 227 0.84 -0.48 -19.66
N LEU A 228 -0.16 -1.20 -19.11
CA LEU A 228 0.03 -2.29 -18.14
C LEU A 228 0.64 -3.56 -18.75
N GLY A 229 1.58 -3.38 -19.66
CA GLY A 229 2.57 -4.35 -20.10
C GLY A 229 3.96 -3.88 -19.62
N PRO A 230 5.04 -4.62 -19.89
CA PRO A 230 6.39 -4.18 -19.54
C PRO A 230 6.73 -2.86 -20.26
N GLY A 231 6.38 -1.72 -19.65
CA GLY A 231 6.57 -0.42 -20.26
C GLY A 231 5.62 0.70 -19.79
N VAL A 232 4.94 0.57 -18.64
CA VAL A 232 4.09 1.66 -18.08
C VAL A 232 4.89 2.96 -17.91
N ALA A 233 6.18 2.89 -17.62
CA ALA A 233 7.06 4.05 -17.64
C ALA A 233 7.06 4.79 -19.00
N ALA A 234 6.88 4.08 -20.12
CA ALA A 234 6.82 4.67 -21.46
C ALA A 234 5.53 5.46 -21.72
N SER A 235 4.44 5.23 -20.98
CA SER A 235 3.20 6.00 -21.13
C SER A 235 3.23 7.34 -20.38
N LEU A 236 4.09 7.46 -19.38
CA LEU A 236 4.32 8.70 -18.61
C LEU A 236 5.44 9.54 -19.21
N ILE A 237 6.25 8.97 -20.09
CA ILE A 237 7.34 9.63 -20.79
C ILE A 237 6.97 9.71 -22.27
N GLY A 238 7.03 10.90 -22.86
CA GLY A 238 6.85 11.11 -24.29
C GLY A 238 7.99 10.49 -25.12
N PRO A 239 7.82 10.39 -26.47
CA PRO A 239 8.80 9.74 -27.35
C PRO A 239 10.20 10.35 -27.32
N LYS A 240 10.36 11.56 -26.78
CA LYS A 240 11.62 12.28 -26.63
C LYS A 240 12.16 12.26 -25.20
N GLY A 241 11.60 11.43 -24.31
CA GLY A 241 11.99 11.38 -22.89
C GLY A 241 11.39 12.49 -22.02
N GLU A 242 10.47 13.30 -22.55
CA GLU A 242 9.75 14.32 -21.80
C GLU A 242 8.65 13.71 -20.93
N LEU A 243 8.48 14.21 -19.71
CA LEU A 243 7.33 13.83 -18.87
C LEU A 243 6.05 14.41 -19.47
N LYS A 244 5.03 13.57 -19.64
CA LYS A 244 3.70 13.98 -20.11
C LYS A 244 2.91 14.78 -19.07
N PHE A 245 3.52 15.11 -17.95
CA PHE A 245 2.97 15.91 -16.87
C PHE A 245 3.86 17.10 -16.59
N ASP A 246 3.25 18.27 -16.37
CA ASP A 246 3.98 19.42 -15.83
C ASP A 246 4.40 19.11 -14.39
N VAL A 247 5.69 19.01 -14.16
CA VAL A 247 6.26 18.86 -12.82
C VAL A 247 6.40 20.24 -12.22
N LEU A 248 5.58 20.57 -11.26
CA LEU A 248 5.68 21.82 -10.51
C LEU A 248 6.56 21.57 -9.29
N THR A 249 7.71 22.23 -9.26
CA THR A 249 8.58 22.28 -8.08
C THR A 249 8.26 23.56 -7.30
N ASN A 250 7.84 23.42 -6.04
CA ASN A 250 7.77 24.57 -5.15
C ASN A 250 9.19 24.84 -4.63
N PRO A 251 9.80 25.98 -4.94
CA PRO A 251 11.18 26.27 -4.56
C PRO A 251 11.40 26.40 -3.05
N ASP A 252 10.34 26.75 -2.29
CA ASP A 252 10.45 26.99 -0.85
C ASP A 252 10.28 25.70 -0.01
N THR A 253 9.55 24.71 -0.53
CA THR A 253 9.24 23.46 0.20
C THR A 253 9.91 22.23 -0.42
N GLY A 254 10.48 22.32 -1.61
CA GLY A 254 11.04 21.19 -2.36
C GLY A 254 10.00 20.17 -2.84
N ILE A 255 8.70 20.49 -2.74
CA ILE A 255 7.61 19.60 -3.11
C ILE A 255 7.47 19.54 -4.62
N ILE A 256 7.46 18.32 -5.17
CA ILE A 256 7.23 18.06 -6.59
C ILE A 256 5.75 17.65 -6.75
N ALA A 257 4.98 18.45 -7.48
CA ALA A 257 3.60 18.10 -7.86
C ALA A 257 3.51 17.86 -9.37
N ALA A 258 2.82 16.81 -9.78
CA ALA A 258 2.54 16.55 -11.19
C ALA A 258 1.14 17.10 -11.54
N LYS A 259 1.06 17.97 -12.57
CA LYS A 259 -0.19 18.51 -13.08
C LYS A 259 -0.52 17.86 -14.42
N SER A 260 -1.64 17.15 -14.50
CA SER A 260 -2.19 16.72 -15.77
C SER A 260 -2.77 17.93 -16.54
N ALA A 261 -2.55 18.02 -17.82
CA ALA A 261 -3.00 19.13 -18.68
C ALA A 261 -4.53 19.32 -18.75
N LYS A 262 -5.33 18.47 -18.10
CA LYS A 262 -6.80 18.51 -18.17
C LYS A 262 -7.58 18.39 -16.86
N THR A 263 -6.93 18.23 -15.70
CA THR A 263 -7.67 18.16 -14.42
C THR A 263 -6.88 18.79 -13.29
N THR A 264 -7.53 19.73 -12.62
CA THR A 264 -7.01 20.32 -11.37
C THR A 264 -7.15 19.29 -10.25
N PRO A 265 -6.06 18.79 -9.70
CA PRO A 265 -5.96 18.62 -8.27
C PRO A 265 -4.55 18.87 -7.72
N ALA A 266 -4.31 20.08 -7.30
CA ALA A 266 -3.08 20.45 -6.58
C ALA A 266 -3.00 19.89 -5.15
N LEU A 267 -4.08 19.30 -4.63
CA LEU A 267 -4.20 18.90 -3.22
C LEU A 267 -3.82 17.45 -2.91
N LEU A 268 -3.63 16.60 -3.92
CA LEU A 268 -3.40 15.16 -3.69
C LEU A 268 -1.94 14.83 -3.37
N PHE A 269 -1.00 15.61 -3.91
CA PHE A 269 0.44 15.37 -3.77
C PHE A 269 1.07 16.02 -2.54
N ASP A 270 0.53 17.10 -2.01
CA ASP A 270 1.10 17.82 -0.85
C ASP A 270 1.18 16.97 0.42
N ARG A 271 0.37 15.92 0.56
CA ARG A 271 0.35 15.04 1.74
C ARG A 271 1.09 13.73 1.57
N ILE A 272 1.22 13.24 0.34
CA ILE A 272 2.09 12.08 0.04
C ILE A 272 3.56 12.55 -0.01
N ALA A 273 3.83 13.79 -0.40
CA ALA A 273 5.17 14.36 -0.48
C ALA A 273 5.85 14.58 0.88
N GLY A 274 5.09 14.59 1.99
CA GLY A 274 5.70 14.48 3.34
C GLY A 274 6.50 13.20 3.54
N ALA A 275 6.28 12.17 2.68
CA ALA A 275 7.03 10.93 2.66
C ALA A 275 8.04 10.83 1.49
N LEU A 276 8.06 11.78 0.56
CA LEU A 276 8.88 11.75 -0.66
C LEU A 276 9.89 12.91 -0.71
N TRP A 277 10.72 13.04 0.33
CA TRP A 277 11.86 13.93 0.23
C TRP A 277 12.97 13.27 -0.62
N VAL A 278 13.13 13.71 -1.87
CA VAL A 278 14.29 13.40 -2.70
C VAL A 278 15.23 14.62 -2.61
N PRO A 279 16.40 14.52 -1.99
CA PRO A 279 17.35 15.62 -2.02
C PRO A 279 17.80 15.87 -3.45
N PRO A 280 18.07 17.13 -3.84
CA PRO A 280 18.65 17.44 -5.14
C PRO A 280 19.94 16.65 -5.34
N SER A 281 20.16 16.17 -6.56
CA SER A 281 21.31 15.37 -6.97
C SER A 281 22.61 15.98 -6.46
N ARG A 282 23.19 15.43 -5.40
CA ARG A 282 24.52 15.78 -4.94
C ARG A 282 25.51 14.74 -5.47
N PRO A 283 26.40 15.11 -6.40
CA PRO A 283 27.48 14.23 -6.89
C PRO A 283 28.36 13.69 -5.75
N ASP A 284 28.41 14.39 -4.62
CA ASP A 284 29.27 14.08 -3.46
C ASP A 284 28.74 12.92 -2.61
N LEU A 285 27.43 12.59 -2.68
CA LEU A 285 26.86 11.49 -1.90
C LEU A 285 27.35 10.11 -2.38
N LYS A 286 27.48 9.93 -3.70
CA LYS A 286 28.05 8.69 -4.28
C LYS A 286 29.49 8.45 -3.82
N LYS A 287 30.25 9.51 -3.52
CA LYS A 287 31.64 9.44 -3.06
C LYS A 287 31.76 9.19 -1.56
N ALA A 288 30.79 9.66 -0.77
CA ALA A 288 30.74 9.45 0.68
C ALA A 288 30.31 8.03 1.08
N LEU A 289 29.41 7.41 0.29
CA LEU A 289 28.88 6.08 0.56
C LEU A 289 29.79 4.93 0.07
N ARG A 290 30.86 5.24 -0.69
CA ARG A 290 31.88 4.27 -1.13
C ARG A 290 33.12 4.20 -0.24
N LYS A 291 33.15 4.95 0.85
CA LYS A 291 34.15 4.87 1.93
C LYS A 291 33.53 4.23 3.16
#